data_23f4975b8670e471f95f6d7f5369c43e
#
_entry.id   23f4975b8670e471f95f6d7f5369c43e
#
_cell.length_a   1.000
_cell.length_b   1.000
_cell.length_c   1.000
_cell.angle_alpha   90.00
_cell.angle_beta   90.00
_cell.angle_gamma   90.00
#
_symmetry.space_group_name_H-M   'P 1'
#
loop_
_entity.id
_entity.type
_entity.pdbx_description
1 polymer ?
#
loop_
_entity_poly.entity_id
_entity_poly.type
_entity_poly.pdbx_seq_one_letter_code
_entity_poly.pdbx_strand_id
1 'polypeptide(L)'
;LRTLKNLKSLKGPKLLHLITTKGKGFSPAEKNPIGFHALNKIETNTKKTNGKKYSEVFGDWLSKKVEDGDDDLIAITPAMSEGSGMNDFANENPDKFYDVAIAEQHSMTFAAGLAKEGKKPILAIYSTFLQRAYDQLIHDVALQKLDVTLAIDRAGFVGGDGATHAGIFDVSFLRCI
;
A
#
# COMPACT_ATOMS: atom_id res chain seq x y z
N LEU A 1 21.19 -19.16 -17.90
CA LEU A 1 21.93 -18.51 -19.00
C LEU A 1 21.68 -19.18 -20.36
N ARG A 2 21.50 -20.51 -20.46
CA ARG A 2 21.19 -21.24 -21.72
C ARG A 2 19.86 -20.77 -22.33
N THR A 3 18.81 -20.68 -21.52
CA THR A 3 17.48 -20.19 -21.95
C THR A 3 17.56 -18.78 -22.53
N LEU A 4 18.28 -17.86 -21.87
CA LEU A 4 18.47 -16.50 -22.37
C LEU A 4 19.23 -16.45 -23.70
N LYS A 5 20.23 -17.32 -23.89
CA LYS A 5 20.93 -17.45 -25.18
C LYS A 5 20.00 -17.95 -26.30
N ASN A 6 19.17 -18.94 -25.98
CA ASN A 6 18.21 -19.50 -26.97
C ASN A 6 17.14 -18.47 -27.34
N LEU A 7 16.68 -17.63 -26.39
CA LEU A 7 15.71 -16.57 -26.66
C LEU A 7 16.21 -15.53 -27.67
N LYS A 8 17.51 -15.30 -27.76
CA LYS A 8 18.09 -14.36 -28.73
C LYS A 8 17.86 -14.79 -30.17
N SER A 9 17.85 -16.09 -30.45
CA SER A 9 17.69 -16.64 -31.81
C SER A 9 16.24 -16.75 -32.25
N LEU A 10 15.28 -16.65 -31.34
CA LEU A 10 13.85 -16.70 -31.66
C LEU A 10 13.40 -15.39 -32.32
N LYS A 11 12.53 -15.49 -33.33
CA LYS A 11 11.89 -14.34 -33.99
C LYS A 11 10.52 -14.08 -33.33
N GLY A 12 10.02 -12.84 -33.46
CA GLY A 12 8.71 -12.41 -32.95
C GLY A 12 8.70 -12.05 -31.47
N PRO A 13 7.52 -11.72 -30.94
CA PRO A 13 7.32 -11.42 -29.50
C PRO A 13 7.68 -12.62 -28.62
N LYS A 14 8.27 -12.35 -27.46
CA LYS A 14 8.72 -13.40 -26.52
C LYS A 14 8.29 -13.05 -25.11
N LEU A 15 7.76 -14.02 -24.41
CA LEU A 15 7.49 -13.94 -22.98
C LEU A 15 8.44 -14.89 -22.22
N LEU A 16 9.25 -14.34 -21.33
CA LEU A 16 10.06 -15.13 -20.41
C LEU A 16 9.49 -15.00 -18.99
N HIS A 17 8.85 -16.07 -18.53
CA HIS A 17 8.37 -16.13 -17.15
C HIS A 17 9.46 -16.71 -16.24
N LEU A 18 9.93 -15.91 -15.28
CA LEU A 18 10.93 -16.31 -14.29
C LEU A 18 10.23 -16.50 -12.92
N ILE A 19 10.34 -17.70 -12.38
CA ILE A 19 9.87 -18.03 -11.04
C ILE A 19 11.07 -18.01 -10.10
N THR A 20 11.02 -17.16 -9.09
CA THR A 20 12.09 -17.01 -8.10
C THR A 20 11.55 -17.17 -6.69
N THR A 21 12.44 -17.54 -5.76
CA THR A 21 12.13 -17.54 -4.33
C THR A 21 12.79 -16.32 -3.70
N LYS A 22 11.99 -15.41 -3.13
CA LYS A 22 12.51 -14.21 -2.46
C LYS A 22 13.37 -14.63 -1.26
N GLY A 23 14.56 -14.05 -1.15
CA GLY A 23 15.52 -14.40 -0.09
C GLY A 23 16.31 -15.68 -0.31
N LYS A 24 16.21 -16.34 -1.47
CA LYS A 24 16.86 -17.61 -1.79
C LYS A 24 18.36 -17.59 -1.49
N GLY A 25 18.81 -18.57 -0.71
CA GLY A 25 20.20 -18.70 -0.27
C GLY A 25 20.47 -18.12 1.13
N PHE A 26 19.46 -17.47 1.73
CA PHE A 26 19.54 -16.97 3.10
C PHE A 26 18.31 -17.43 3.90
N SER A 27 18.44 -18.51 4.66
CA SER A 27 17.32 -19.19 5.34
C SER A 27 16.42 -18.24 6.18
N PRO A 28 16.92 -17.24 6.91
CA PRO A 28 16.04 -16.29 7.61
C PRO A 28 15.13 -15.49 6.66
N ALA A 29 15.65 -15.05 5.51
CA ALA A 29 14.87 -14.32 4.52
C ALA A 29 13.90 -15.22 3.75
N GLU A 30 14.24 -16.48 3.52
CA GLU A 30 13.31 -17.45 2.93
C GLU A 30 12.10 -17.71 3.85
N LYS A 31 12.31 -17.72 5.17
CA LYS A 31 11.25 -17.91 6.17
C LYS A 31 10.40 -16.65 6.42
N ASN A 32 10.99 -15.48 6.28
CA ASN A 32 10.31 -14.20 6.48
C ASN A 32 10.72 -13.20 5.38
N PRO A 33 10.25 -13.38 4.14
CA PRO A 33 10.65 -12.57 3.00
C PRO A 33 10.22 -11.11 3.11
N ILE A 34 9.18 -10.83 3.89
CA ILE A 34 8.67 -9.48 4.13
C ILE A 34 9.60 -8.73 5.09
N GLY A 35 9.89 -9.32 6.25
CA GLY A 35 10.79 -8.70 7.25
C GLY A 35 12.22 -8.46 6.74
N PHE A 36 12.63 -9.20 5.70
CA PHE A 36 13.94 -9.04 5.04
C PHE A 36 13.87 -8.29 3.70
N HIS A 37 12.73 -7.67 3.38
CA HIS A 37 12.58 -6.90 2.15
C HIS A 37 13.42 -5.60 2.16
N ALA A 38 13.42 -4.91 3.28
CA ALA A 38 14.24 -3.73 3.53
C ALA A 38 14.99 -3.93 4.85
N LEU A 39 16.29 -4.21 4.76
CA LEU A 39 17.14 -4.34 5.95
C LEU A 39 17.51 -2.94 6.43
N ASN A 40 16.97 -2.53 7.56
CA ASN A 40 17.49 -1.39 8.30
C ASN A 40 18.92 -1.68 8.77
N LYS A 41 19.78 -0.65 8.82
CA LYS A 41 21.06 -0.77 9.53
C LYS A 41 20.80 -1.37 10.90
N ILE A 42 21.53 -2.44 11.24
CA ILE A 42 21.56 -2.99 12.60
C ILE A 42 22.34 -1.95 13.45
N GLU A 43 21.65 -0.92 13.89
CA GLU A 43 22.18 -0.02 14.90
C GLU A 43 22.01 -0.68 16.26
N THR A 44 23.13 -1.10 16.83
CA THR A 44 23.20 -1.78 18.13
C THR A 44 22.71 -0.92 19.31
N ASN A 45 22.31 0.34 19.08
CA ASN A 45 21.93 1.32 20.12
C ASN A 45 20.75 2.22 19.76
N THR A 46 19.77 1.79 18.97
CA THR A 46 18.52 2.56 18.86
C THR A 46 17.75 2.47 20.18
N LYS A 47 17.64 3.60 20.88
CA LYS A 47 16.65 3.76 21.95
C LYS A 47 15.30 3.38 21.35
N LYS A 48 14.69 2.30 21.85
CA LYS A 48 13.30 1.98 21.54
C LYS A 48 12.48 3.22 21.91
N THR A 49 11.88 3.86 20.93
CA THR A 49 10.88 4.90 21.20
C THR A 49 9.71 4.22 21.90
N ASN A 50 9.39 4.67 23.12
CA ASN A 50 8.34 4.09 23.95
C ASN A 50 6.92 4.54 23.50
N GLY A 51 6.62 4.54 22.20
CA GLY A 51 5.32 4.95 21.68
C GLY A 51 4.89 4.13 20.46
N LYS A 52 3.59 3.95 20.28
CA LYS A 52 3.01 3.39 19.06
C LYS A 52 3.31 4.32 17.88
N LYS A 53 3.58 3.73 16.72
CA LYS A 53 3.64 4.48 15.45
C LYS A 53 2.24 4.94 15.06
N TYR A 54 2.14 6.03 14.29
CA TYR A 54 0.85 6.49 13.77
C TYR A 54 0.14 5.42 12.93
N SER A 55 0.89 4.64 12.13
CA SER A 55 0.33 3.52 11.37
C SER A 55 -0.27 2.43 12.27
N GLU A 56 0.34 2.12 13.41
CA GLU A 56 -0.21 1.17 14.37
C GLU A 56 -1.50 1.71 15.01
N VAL A 57 -1.52 3.01 15.34
CA VAL A 57 -2.74 3.69 15.86
C VAL A 57 -3.86 3.67 14.81
N PHE A 58 -3.52 3.84 13.53
CA PHE A 58 -4.48 3.77 12.45
C PHE A 58 -5.07 2.35 12.28
N GLY A 59 -4.23 1.31 12.33
CA GLY A 59 -4.69 -0.08 12.28
C GLY A 59 -5.63 -0.42 13.44
N ASP A 60 -5.24 -0.07 14.68
CA ASP A 60 -6.09 -0.25 15.87
C ASP A 60 -7.45 0.48 15.71
N TRP A 61 -7.43 1.68 15.14
CA TRP A 61 -8.64 2.45 14.89
C TRP A 61 -9.58 1.78 13.88
N LEU A 62 -9.04 1.17 12.82
CA LEU A 62 -9.83 0.41 11.85
C LEU A 62 -10.54 -0.77 12.52
N SER A 63 -9.79 -1.61 13.26
CA SER A 63 -10.36 -2.76 13.97
C SER A 63 -11.45 -2.31 14.94
N LYS A 64 -11.19 -1.26 15.71
CA LYS A 64 -12.17 -0.72 16.65
C LYS A 64 -13.45 -0.23 15.96
N LYS A 65 -13.36 0.40 14.79
CA LYS A 65 -14.54 0.86 14.04
C LYS A 65 -15.48 -0.28 13.67
N VAL A 66 -14.93 -1.41 13.24
CA VAL A 66 -15.73 -2.61 12.93
C VAL A 66 -16.30 -3.23 14.21
N GLU A 67 -15.51 -3.31 15.30
CA GLU A 67 -16.00 -3.77 16.59
C GLU A 67 -17.16 -2.90 17.14
N ASP A 68 -17.10 -1.59 16.91
CA ASP A 68 -18.15 -0.63 17.29
C ASP A 68 -19.40 -0.70 16.37
N GLY A 69 -19.40 -1.60 15.37
CA GLY A 69 -20.57 -1.90 14.50
C GLY A 69 -20.60 -1.14 13.18
N ASP A 70 -19.45 -0.61 12.69
CA ASP A 70 -19.39 0.00 11.35
C ASP A 70 -19.23 -1.06 10.27
N ASP A 71 -20.35 -1.71 9.90
CA ASP A 71 -20.39 -2.83 8.95
C ASP A 71 -20.10 -2.43 7.51
N ASP A 72 -20.25 -1.17 7.17
CA ASP A 72 -20.02 -0.65 5.82
C ASP A 72 -18.59 -0.21 5.56
N LEU A 73 -17.74 -0.19 6.59
CA LEU A 73 -16.33 0.15 6.46
C LEU A 73 -15.60 -0.92 5.63
N ILE A 74 -14.88 -0.47 4.61
CA ILE A 74 -14.00 -1.29 3.76
C ILE A 74 -12.62 -0.63 3.71
N ALA A 75 -11.59 -1.36 4.08
CA ALA A 75 -10.21 -0.88 4.06
C ALA A 75 -9.48 -1.38 2.81
N ILE A 76 -8.77 -0.50 2.13
CA ILE A 76 -8.08 -0.77 0.87
C ILE A 76 -6.65 -0.25 0.96
N THR A 77 -5.70 -0.99 0.38
CA THR A 77 -4.33 -0.52 0.23
C THR A 77 -3.67 -1.06 -1.04
N PRO A 78 -2.86 -0.28 -1.77
CA PRO A 78 -2.06 -0.78 -2.87
C PRO A 78 -0.68 -1.26 -2.38
N ALA A 79 -0.59 -2.54 -1.95
CA ALA A 79 0.62 -3.23 -1.52
C ALA A 79 1.33 -2.64 -0.28
N MET A 80 0.59 -1.92 0.60
CA MET A 80 1.18 -1.23 1.75
C MET A 80 0.62 -1.70 3.11
N SER A 81 0.13 -2.94 3.20
CA SER A 81 -0.54 -3.47 4.40
C SER A 81 0.31 -3.33 5.67
N GLU A 82 1.57 -3.80 5.63
CA GLU A 82 2.48 -3.69 6.78
C GLU A 82 2.83 -2.24 7.10
N GLY A 83 3.17 -1.48 6.05
CA GLY A 83 3.61 -0.09 6.21
C GLY A 83 2.53 0.81 6.79
N SER A 84 1.28 0.57 6.43
CA SER A 84 0.12 1.30 6.92
C SER A 84 -0.47 0.72 8.20
N GLY A 85 0.12 -0.35 8.78
CA GLY A 85 -0.31 -0.95 10.03
C GLY A 85 -1.63 -1.73 9.95
N MET A 86 -1.98 -2.24 8.77
CA MET A 86 -3.29 -2.87 8.51
C MET A 86 -3.29 -4.40 8.63
N ASN A 87 -2.16 -5.03 8.97
CA ASN A 87 -2.04 -6.49 8.97
C ASN A 87 -3.01 -7.16 9.96
N ASP A 88 -3.12 -6.62 11.16
CA ASP A 88 -4.02 -7.19 12.17
C ASP A 88 -5.48 -7.03 11.72
N PHE A 89 -5.86 -5.85 11.23
CA PHE A 89 -7.18 -5.62 10.64
C PHE A 89 -7.50 -6.61 9.49
N ALA A 90 -6.54 -6.84 8.58
CA ALA A 90 -6.70 -7.76 7.46
C ALA A 90 -6.93 -9.22 7.90
N ASN A 91 -6.24 -9.64 8.99
CA ASN A 91 -6.41 -10.97 9.54
C ASN A 91 -7.75 -11.15 10.28
N GLU A 92 -8.18 -10.12 11.02
CA GLU A 92 -9.42 -10.13 11.80
C GLU A 92 -10.67 -9.92 10.94
N ASN A 93 -10.55 -9.14 9.86
CA ASN A 93 -11.66 -8.73 9.01
C ASN A 93 -11.36 -8.97 7.51
N PRO A 94 -11.10 -10.21 7.08
CA PRO A 94 -10.66 -10.51 5.71
C PRO A 94 -11.69 -10.10 4.64
N ASP A 95 -12.97 -10.09 4.96
CA ASP A 95 -14.04 -9.70 4.05
C ASP A 95 -14.18 -8.16 3.90
N LYS A 96 -13.51 -7.41 4.76
CA LYS A 96 -13.52 -5.94 4.78
C LYS A 96 -12.18 -5.33 4.36
N PHE A 97 -11.22 -6.16 3.94
CA PHE A 97 -9.88 -5.72 3.57
C PHE A 97 -9.50 -6.15 2.16
N TYR A 98 -8.94 -5.22 1.39
CA TYR A 98 -8.47 -5.45 0.03
C TYR A 98 -7.07 -4.89 -0.18
N ASP A 99 -6.09 -5.76 -0.38
CA ASP A 99 -4.80 -5.38 -0.94
C ASP A 99 -4.84 -5.60 -2.46
N VAL A 100 -4.82 -4.51 -3.21
CA VAL A 100 -4.92 -4.53 -4.67
C VAL A 100 -3.56 -4.62 -5.37
N ALA A 101 -2.51 -4.98 -4.65
CA ALA A 101 -1.13 -4.96 -5.09
C ALA A 101 -0.68 -3.55 -5.54
N ILE A 102 0.40 -3.43 -6.32
CA ILE A 102 0.92 -2.14 -6.80
C ILE A 102 0.04 -1.63 -7.96
N ALA A 103 -1.18 -1.21 -7.62
CA ALA A 103 -2.19 -0.76 -8.58
C ALA A 103 -2.98 0.44 -8.02
N GLU A 104 -2.30 1.56 -7.84
CA GLU A 104 -2.83 2.76 -7.18
C GLU A 104 -4.06 3.33 -7.90
N GLN A 105 -4.05 3.35 -9.24
CA GLN A 105 -5.21 3.79 -10.04
C GLN A 105 -6.42 2.90 -9.79
N HIS A 106 -6.20 1.58 -9.81
CA HIS A 106 -7.27 0.61 -9.53
C HIS A 106 -7.82 0.79 -8.11
N SER A 107 -6.96 1.00 -7.11
CA SER A 107 -7.40 1.19 -5.73
C SER A 107 -8.37 2.38 -5.58
N MET A 108 -8.11 3.47 -6.29
CA MET A 108 -8.95 4.67 -6.25
C MET A 108 -10.29 4.44 -6.95
N THR A 109 -10.29 3.88 -8.16
CA THR A 109 -11.53 3.55 -8.89
C THR A 109 -12.37 2.53 -8.14
N PHE A 110 -11.72 1.52 -7.52
CA PHE A 110 -12.41 0.52 -6.69
C PHE A 110 -13.06 1.16 -5.46
N ALA A 111 -12.33 2.05 -4.76
CA ALA A 111 -12.91 2.81 -3.65
C ALA A 111 -14.11 3.65 -4.09
N ALA A 112 -14.03 4.31 -5.25
CA ALA A 112 -15.16 5.07 -5.81
C ALA A 112 -16.38 4.18 -6.07
N GLY A 113 -16.17 2.97 -6.63
CA GLY A 113 -17.25 2.00 -6.85
C GLY A 113 -17.92 1.56 -5.55
N LEU A 114 -17.14 1.27 -4.52
CA LEU A 114 -17.66 0.91 -3.19
C LEU A 114 -18.45 2.06 -2.56
N ALA A 115 -17.95 3.29 -2.64
CA ALA A 115 -18.65 4.47 -2.12
C ALA A 115 -19.99 4.68 -2.85
N LYS A 116 -20.03 4.43 -4.15
CA LYS A 116 -21.28 4.53 -4.94
C LYS A 116 -22.33 3.51 -4.51
N GLU A 117 -21.90 2.35 -4.04
CA GLU A 117 -22.77 1.30 -3.50
C GLU A 117 -23.07 1.46 -1.99
N GLY A 118 -22.76 2.62 -1.42
CA GLY A 118 -23.08 2.98 -0.03
C GLY A 118 -22.10 2.42 1.01
N LYS A 119 -20.96 1.89 0.58
CA LYS A 119 -19.89 1.49 1.50
C LYS A 119 -19.07 2.71 1.92
N LYS A 120 -18.30 2.55 3.00
CA LYS A 120 -17.38 3.57 3.53
C LYS A 120 -15.93 3.15 3.27
N PRO A 121 -15.41 3.34 2.05
CA PRO A 121 -14.06 2.95 1.72
C PRO A 121 -13.04 3.87 2.38
N ILE A 122 -12.02 3.26 2.99
CA ILE A 122 -10.84 3.92 3.53
C ILE A 122 -9.65 3.41 2.75
N LEU A 123 -9.07 4.25 1.91
CA LEU A 123 -7.90 3.94 1.11
C LEU A 123 -6.64 4.43 1.80
N ALA A 124 -5.84 3.49 2.33
CA ALA A 124 -4.52 3.77 2.89
C ALA A 124 -3.46 3.73 1.80
N ILE A 125 -2.86 4.87 1.52
CA ILE A 125 -1.90 5.04 0.41
C ILE A 125 -0.78 5.98 0.82
N TYR A 126 0.44 5.72 0.36
CA TYR A 126 1.55 6.63 0.58
C TYR A 126 1.41 7.89 -0.28
N SER A 127 1.73 9.04 0.30
CA SER A 127 1.65 10.34 -0.35
C SER A 127 2.29 10.37 -1.75
N THR A 128 3.52 9.86 -1.87
CA THR A 128 4.22 9.81 -3.16
C THR A 128 3.52 8.91 -4.18
N PHE A 129 2.86 7.83 -3.76
CA PHE A 129 2.18 6.89 -4.66
C PHE A 129 0.78 7.34 -5.04
N LEU A 130 0.15 8.19 -4.23
CA LEU A 130 -1.14 8.83 -4.56
C LEU A 130 -1.06 9.64 -5.86
N GLN A 131 0.11 10.14 -6.23
CA GLN A 131 0.30 10.84 -7.51
C GLN A 131 -0.11 9.99 -8.72
N ARG A 132 0.04 8.65 -8.64
CA ARG A 132 -0.36 7.75 -9.74
C ARG A 132 -1.87 7.63 -9.90
N ALA A 133 -2.64 7.90 -8.84
CA ALA A 133 -4.10 7.80 -8.82
C ALA A 133 -4.79 9.18 -8.86
N TYR A 134 -4.06 10.24 -9.22
CA TYR A 134 -4.58 11.59 -9.19
C TYR A 134 -5.71 11.83 -10.21
N ASP A 135 -5.59 11.26 -11.40
CA ASP A 135 -6.65 11.29 -12.41
C ASP A 135 -7.92 10.61 -11.90
N GLN A 136 -7.83 9.40 -11.35
CA GLN A 136 -8.97 8.66 -10.80
C GLN A 136 -9.57 9.38 -9.58
N LEU A 137 -8.75 10.03 -8.76
CA LEU A 137 -9.25 10.85 -7.66
C LEU A 137 -10.13 12.00 -8.16
N ILE A 138 -9.74 12.66 -9.25
CA ILE A 138 -10.57 13.73 -9.86
C ILE A 138 -11.80 13.13 -10.53
N HIS A 139 -11.62 12.21 -11.47
CA HIS A 139 -12.68 11.70 -12.34
C HIS A 139 -13.66 10.77 -11.64
N ASP A 140 -13.14 9.83 -10.84
CA ASP A 140 -13.98 8.77 -10.28
C ASP A 140 -14.55 9.16 -8.92
N VAL A 141 -13.86 10.02 -8.16
CA VAL A 141 -14.29 10.42 -6.82
C VAL A 141 -14.83 11.85 -6.78
N ALA A 142 -13.99 12.85 -7.06
CA ALA A 142 -14.32 14.26 -6.82
C ALA A 142 -15.46 14.75 -7.73
N LEU A 143 -15.41 14.52 -9.04
CA LEU A 143 -16.46 14.91 -9.98
C LEU A 143 -17.80 14.24 -9.68
N GLN A 144 -17.78 13.03 -9.15
CA GLN A 144 -18.99 12.29 -8.75
C GLN A 144 -19.45 12.59 -7.33
N LYS A 145 -18.67 13.37 -6.57
CA LYS A 145 -18.93 13.74 -5.16
C LYS A 145 -19.11 12.49 -4.27
N LEU A 146 -18.26 11.48 -4.48
CA LEU A 146 -18.30 10.24 -3.73
C LEU A 146 -17.53 10.36 -2.41
N ASP A 147 -18.05 9.68 -1.39
CA ASP A 147 -17.52 9.72 -0.03
C ASP A 147 -16.40 8.67 0.15
N VAL A 148 -15.19 9.03 -0.24
CA VAL A 148 -13.98 8.21 -0.10
C VAL A 148 -13.03 8.84 0.90
N THR A 149 -12.64 8.11 1.92
CA THR A 149 -11.63 8.55 2.90
C THR A 149 -10.23 8.14 2.46
N LEU A 150 -9.33 9.10 2.33
CA LEU A 150 -7.92 8.85 2.04
C LEU A 150 -7.09 8.95 3.32
N ALA A 151 -6.49 7.83 3.74
CA ALA A 151 -5.49 7.79 4.80
C ALA A 151 -4.10 7.89 4.15
N ILE A 152 -3.59 9.12 4.06
CA ILE A 152 -2.33 9.41 3.38
C ILE A 152 -1.17 9.25 4.36
N ASP A 153 -0.36 8.21 4.16
CA ASP A 153 0.82 7.95 4.96
C ASP A 153 2.10 8.46 4.26
N ARG A 154 3.20 8.55 4.98
CA ARG A 154 4.48 9.09 4.49
C ARG A 154 4.36 10.49 3.86
N ALA A 155 3.48 11.34 4.39
CA ALA A 155 3.43 12.74 3.98
C ALA A 155 4.63 13.53 4.54
N GLY A 156 5.18 14.46 3.74
CA GLY A 156 6.36 15.23 4.11
C GLY A 156 7.68 14.51 3.86
N PHE A 157 8.73 14.92 4.59
CA PHE A 157 10.07 14.34 4.48
C PHE A 157 10.17 13.06 5.30
N VAL A 158 10.21 11.94 4.64
CA VAL A 158 10.32 10.61 5.27
C VAL A 158 11.73 10.07 5.06
N GLY A 159 12.60 10.28 6.04
CA GLY A 159 14.03 9.97 5.90
C GLY A 159 14.36 8.49 5.73
N GLY A 160 13.63 7.59 6.43
CA GLY A 160 13.92 6.14 6.46
C GLY A 160 13.76 5.45 5.11
N ASP A 161 12.76 5.84 4.34
CA ASP A 161 12.41 5.20 3.06
C ASP A 161 13.08 5.85 1.84
N GLY A 162 13.84 6.94 2.04
CA GLY A 162 14.60 7.63 1.01
C GLY A 162 13.76 8.55 0.11
N ALA A 163 14.43 9.10 -0.91
CA ALA A 163 13.86 10.15 -1.77
C ALA A 163 12.62 9.73 -2.56
N THR A 164 12.51 8.45 -2.92
CA THR A 164 11.36 7.91 -3.68
C THR A 164 10.07 7.83 -2.87
N HIS A 165 10.14 7.95 -1.55
CA HIS A 165 9.01 7.86 -0.63
C HIS A 165 8.68 9.20 0.05
N ALA A 166 9.43 10.27 -0.25
CA ALA A 166 9.14 11.60 0.28
C ALA A 166 7.84 12.16 -0.31
N GLY A 167 6.88 12.48 0.56
CA GLY A 167 5.53 12.93 0.18
C GLY A 167 5.38 14.44 0.32
N ILE A 168 6.09 15.23 -0.50
CA ILE A 168 6.13 16.69 -0.36
C ILE A 168 5.17 17.43 -1.28
N PHE A 169 4.49 16.74 -2.20
CA PHE A 169 3.64 17.34 -3.22
C PHE A 169 2.14 17.18 -2.97
N ASP A 170 1.74 16.30 -2.05
CA ASP A 170 0.34 15.95 -1.79
C ASP A 170 -0.53 17.16 -1.46
N VAL A 171 -0.13 18.03 -0.56
CA VAL A 171 -0.88 19.25 -0.23
C VAL A 171 -1.07 20.12 -1.46
N SER A 172 -0.04 20.23 -2.32
CA SER A 172 -0.10 21.08 -3.51
C SER A 172 -1.11 20.58 -4.53
N PHE A 173 -1.11 19.28 -4.87
CA PHE A 173 -2.03 18.75 -5.87
C PHE A 173 -3.42 18.46 -5.32
N LEU A 174 -3.57 18.12 -4.04
CA LEU A 174 -4.89 17.89 -3.44
C LEU A 174 -5.68 19.18 -3.23
N ARG A 175 -5.01 20.31 -3.04
CA ARG A 175 -5.68 21.61 -2.93
C ARG A 175 -6.31 22.12 -4.23
N CYS A 176 -6.07 21.45 -5.35
CA CYS A 176 -6.68 21.78 -6.64
C CYS A 176 -8.06 21.15 -6.82
N ILE A 177 -8.48 20.26 -5.89
CA ILE A 177 -9.73 19.48 -5.97
C ILE A 177 -10.76 20.04 -4.99
#